data_6a67211df01f10a1acc8beadae7f40dc
#
_entry.id   6a67211df01f10a1acc8beadae7f40dc
#
_cell.length_a   1.000
_cell.length_b   1.000
_cell.length_c   1.000
_cell.angle_alpha   90.00
_cell.angle_beta   90.00
_cell.angle_gamma   90.00
#
_symmetry.space_group_name_H-M   'P 1'
#
loop_
_entity.id
_entity.type
_entity.pdbx_description
1 polymer ?
#
loop_
_entity_poly.entity_id
_entity_poly.type
_entity_poly.pdbx_seq_one_letter_code
_entity_poly.pdbx_strand_id
1 'polypeptide(L)'
;MLKIEIFPENAHIETRTIPGKDDQPGREIYEQVAYVHLGGKFPVEMKLQLEKGQPAYVAGQYAVHPSSFAVNKYGSLELKRFGFLIEPINGK
;
A
#
# COMPACT_ATOMS: atom_id res chain seq x y z
N MET A 1 2.54 -12.63 -11.45
CA MET A 1 1.88 -11.41 -11.00
C MET A 1 1.86 -11.36 -9.49
N LEU A 2 2.21 -10.23 -8.93
CA LEU A 2 2.23 -10.06 -7.49
C LEU A 2 0.81 -9.79 -6.99
N LYS A 3 0.30 -10.67 -6.15
CA LYS A 3 -1.07 -10.58 -5.67
C LYS A 3 -1.11 -9.99 -4.27
N ILE A 4 -2.04 -9.06 -4.07
CA ILE A 4 -2.27 -8.44 -2.77
C ILE A 4 -3.72 -8.72 -2.39
N GLU A 5 -3.93 -9.03 -1.12
CA GLU A 5 -5.26 -9.35 -0.64
C GLU A 5 -5.63 -8.44 0.51
N ILE A 6 -6.86 -7.92 0.48
CA ILE A 6 -7.40 -7.12 1.57
C ILE A 6 -8.57 -7.90 2.16
N PHE A 7 -8.45 -8.21 3.46
CA PHE A 7 -9.51 -8.94 4.14
C PHE A 7 -10.57 -7.96 4.64
N PRO A 8 -11.80 -8.44 4.87
CA PRO A 8 -12.86 -7.53 5.31
C PRO A 8 -12.53 -6.74 6.56
N GLU A 9 -11.80 -7.34 7.49
CA GLU A 9 -11.43 -6.63 8.72
C GLU A 9 -10.39 -5.57 8.49
N ASN A 10 -9.77 -5.52 7.31
CA ASN A 10 -8.77 -4.53 6.98
C ASN A 10 -9.25 -3.51 5.95
N ALA A 11 -10.53 -3.50 5.63
CA ALA A 11 -11.08 -2.61 4.61
C ALA A 11 -11.38 -1.23 5.20
N HIS A 12 -10.40 -0.65 5.87
CA HIS A 12 -10.53 0.66 6.49
C HIS A 12 -9.16 1.33 6.54
N ILE A 13 -9.18 2.65 6.72
CA ILE A 13 -7.96 3.44 6.80
C ILE A 13 -7.55 3.57 8.25
N GLU A 14 -6.27 3.32 8.53
CA GLU A 14 -5.68 3.59 9.82
C GLU A 14 -4.90 4.89 9.73
N THR A 15 -5.16 5.79 10.67
CA THR A 15 -4.50 7.08 10.69
C THR A 15 -3.46 7.09 11.79
N ARG A 16 -2.27 7.55 11.47
CA ARG A 16 -1.19 7.66 12.43
C ARG A 16 -0.63 9.07 12.37
N THR A 17 -0.39 9.66 13.54
CA THR A 17 0.14 11.00 13.61
C THR A 17 1.63 10.95 13.93
N ILE A 18 2.41 11.63 13.09
CA ILE A 18 3.83 11.82 13.36
C ILE A 18 3.99 13.19 14.00
N PRO A 19 4.51 13.25 15.25
CA PRO A 19 4.67 14.55 15.89
C PRO A 19 5.70 15.40 15.18
N GLY A 20 5.46 16.72 15.21
CA GLY A 20 6.40 17.63 14.62
C GLY A 20 7.65 17.78 15.44
N LYS A 21 8.70 18.26 14.81
CA LYS A 21 9.98 18.55 15.46
C LYS A 21 10.30 20.03 15.28
N ASP A 22 10.73 20.62 16.38
CA ASP A 22 11.16 22.03 16.34
C ASP A 22 10.07 22.90 15.73
N ASP A 23 10.35 23.53 14.60
CA ASP A 23 9.42 24.43 13.96
C ASP A 23 8.49 23.75 12.99
N GLN A 24 8.61 22.45 12.82
CA GLN A 24 7.81 21.74 11.83
C GLN A 24 6.57 21.15 12.46
N PRO A 25 5.41 21.38 11.83
CA PRO A 25 4.18 20.78 12.35
C PRO A 25 4.20 19.26 12.16
N GLY A 26 3.43 18.59 13.01
CA GLY A 26 3.22 17.17 12.82
C GLY A 26 2.40 16.90 11.57
N ARG A 27 2.33 15.65 11.18
CA ARG A 27 1.54 15.28 10.02
C ARG A 27 0.87 13.94 10.25
N GLU A 28 -0.20 13.72 9.53
CA GLU A 28 -0.92 12.47 9.59
C GLU A 28 -0.56 11.59 8.42
N ILE A 29 -0.42 10.30 8.71
CA ILE A 29 -0.15 9.29 7.70
C ILE A 29 -1.37 8.38 7.63
N TYR A 30 -1.82 8.12 6.42
CA TYR A 30 -2.99 7.27 6.18
C TYR A 30 -2.51 5.95 5.60
N GLU A 31 -2.85 4.85 6.27
CA GLU A 31 -2.37 3.54 5.90
C GLU A 31 -3.50 2.53 5.91
N GLN A 32 -3.31 1.46 5.17
CA GLN A 32 -4.25 0.34 5.17
C GLN A 32 -3.47 -0.95 5.17
N VAL A 33 -3.86 -1.87 6.04
CA VAL A 33 -3.21 -3.17 6.14
C VAL A 33 -3.65 -4.04 4.97
N ALA A 34 -2.69 -4.70 4.36
CA ALA A 34 -2.93 -5.65 3.28
C ALA A 34 -1.96 -6.80 3.42
N TYR A 35 -2.18 -7.85 2.64
CA TYR A 35 -1.33 -9.03 2.67
C TYR A 35 -0.86 -9.32 1.27
N VAL A 36 0.46 -9.48 1.12
CA VAL A 36 1.06 -9.72 -0.18
C VAL A 36 1.55 -11.16 -0.26
N HIS A 37 1.26 -11.79 -1.40
CA HIS A 37 1.66 -13.17 -1.64
C HIS A 37 3.00 -13.18 -2.36
N LEU A 38 4.05 -13.49 -1.62
CA LEU A 38 5.41 -13.45 -2.15
C LEU A 38 5.92 -14.82 -2.58
N GLY A 39 5.01 -15.80 -2.67
CA GLY A 39 5.40 -17.13 -3.10
C GLY A 39 5.75 -18.07 -1.97
N GLY A 40 5.75 -17.61 -0.74
CA GLY A 40 5.96 -18.46 0.41
C GLY A 40 4.68 -19.13 0.85
N LYS A 41 4.78 -19.86 1.96
CA LYS A 41 3.63 -20.61 2.46
C LYS A 41 2.51 -19.72 2.95
N PHE A 42 2.86 -18.57 3.51
CA PHE A 42 1.87 -17.65 4.05
C PHE A 42 2.04 -16.27 3.43
N PRO A 43 0.93 -15.53 3.28
CA PRO A 43 1.05 -14.15 2.86
C PRO A 43 1.72 -13.31 3.95
N VAL A 44 2.30 -12.20 3.55
CA VAL A 44 3.05 -11.32 4.44
C VAL A 44 2.26 -10.02 4.62
N GLU A 45 2.12 -9.60 5.86
CA GLU A 45 1.44 -8.35 6.16
C GLU A 45 2.25 -7.16 5.66
N MET A 46 1.56 -6.21 5.06
CA MET A 46 2.18 -4.97 4.61
C MET A 46 1.22 -3.82 4.86
N LYS A 47 1.72 -2.60 4.78
CA LYS A 47 0.89 -1.42 4.90
C LYS A 47 0.96 -0.63 3.61
N LEU A 48 -0.23 -0.31 3.08
CA LEU A 48 -0.35 0.55 1.92
C LEU A 48 -0.45 1.98 2.39
N GLN A 49 0.31 2.88 1.77
CA GLN A 49 0.20 4.29 2.10
C GLN A 49 -0.85 4.92 1.20
N LEU A 50 -1.80 5.61 1.82
CA LEU A 50 -2.88 6.27 1.12
C LEU A 50 -2.69 7.78 1.21
N GLU A 51 -3.27 8.48 0.24
CA GLU A 51 -3.26 9.92 0.27
C GLU A 51 -4.45 10.44 1.07
N LYS A 52 -4.32 11.66 1.57
CA LYS A 52 -5.41 12.27 2.30
C LYS A 52 -6.64 12.34 1.43
N GLY A 53 -7.75 11.83 1.97
CA GLY A 53 -9.00 11.83 1.22
C GLY A 53 -9.18 10.65 0.31
N GLN A 54 -8.17 9.82 0.14
CA GLN A 54 -8.31 8.62 -0.67
C GLN A 54 -9.14 7.58 0.08
N PRO A 55 -10.15 7.01 -0.58
CA PRO A 55 -10.96 5.99 0.10
C PRO A 55 -10.16 4.71 0.31
N ALA A 56 -10.53 3.97 1.35
CA ALA A 56 -9.90 2.68 1.60
C ALA A 56 -10.26 1.70 0.49
N TYR A 57 -9.35 0.78 0.21
CA TYR A 57 -9.64 -0.30 -0.72
C TYR A 57 -10.62 -1.27 -0.08
N VAL A 58 -11.59 -1.72 -0.84
CA VAL A 58 -12.55 -2.70 -0.35
C VAL A 58 -11.91 -4.08 -0.30
N ALA A 59 -12.49 -4.97 0.50
CA ALA A 59 -11.98 -6.33 0.59
C ALA A 59 -11.97 -6.99 -0.78
N GLY A 60 -10.93 -7.77 -1.04
CA GLY A 60 -10.81 -8.47 -2.30
C GLY A 60 -9.37 -8.74 -2.65
N GLN A 61 -9.18 -9.20 -3.87
CA GLN A 61 -7.85 -9.52 -4.39
C GLN A 61 -7.43 -8.47 -5.39
N TYR A 62 -6.15 -8.12 -5.33
CA TYR A 62 -5.60 -7.03 -6.12
C TYR A 62 -4.27 -7.44 -6.71
N ALA A 63 -3.86 -6.73 -7.77
CA ALA A 63 -2.53 -6.82 -8.33
C ALA A 63 -1.86 -5.46 -8.22
N VAL A 64 -0.52 -5.47 -8.15
CA VAL A 64 0.22 -4.22 -8.09
C VAL A 64 0.18 -3.56 -9.46
N HIS A 65 -0.27 -2.31 -9.49
CA HIS A 65 -0.31 -1.57 -10.74
C HIS A 65 1.11 -1.30 -11.22
N PRO A 66 1.39 -1.42 -12.52
CA PRO A 66 2.76 -1.16 -13.00
C PRO A 66 3.31 0.21 -12.63
N SER A 67 2.45 1.21 -12.49
CA SER A 67 2.92 2.53 -12.10
C SER A 67 3.48 2.57 -10.68
N SER A 68 3.31 1.50 -9.90
CA SER A 68 3.88 1.41 -8.58
C SER A 68 5.37 1.09 -8.59
N PHE A 69 5.92 0.75 -9.75
CA PHE A 69 7.32 0.40 -9.88
C PHE A 69 8.10 1.54 -10.49
N ALA A 70 9.35 1.63 -10.13
CA ALA A 70 10.24 2.63 -10.70
C ALA A 70 11.64 2.05 -10.78
N VAL A 71 12.44 2.61 -11.68
CA VAL A 71 13.85 2.25 -11.78
C VAL A 71 14.65 3.35 -11.11
N ASN A 72 15.47 2.97 -10.13
CA ASN A 72 16.24 3.97 -9.40
C ASN A 72 17.49 4.36 -10.19
N LYS A 73 18.27 5.29 -9.62
CA LYS A 73 19.43 5.83 -10.34
C LYS A 73 20.53 4.80 -10.55
N TYR A 74 20.45 3.67 -9.89
CA TYR A 74 21.41 2.58 -10.06
C TYR A 74 20.94 1.54 -11.06
N GLY A 75 19.77 1.77 -11.67
CA GLY A 75 19.24 0.83 -12.65
C GLY A 75 18.49 -0.34 -12.07
N SER A 76 18.16 -0.27 -10.78
CA SER A 76 17.43 -1.35 -10.12
C SER A 76 15.94 -1.05 -10.05
N LEU A 77 15.14 -2.07 -10.27
CA LEU A 77 13.70 -1.94 -10.15
C LEU A 77 13.31 -1.94 -8.67
N GLU A 78 12.45 -1.01 -8.31
CA GLU A 78 11.98 -0.93 -6.93
C GLU A 78 10.53 -0.48 -6.90
N LEU A 79 9.90 -0.70 -5.75
CA LEU A 79 8.54 -0.22 -5.53
C LEU A 79 8.58 1.21 -5.02
N LYS A 80 7.66 2.02 -5.52
CA LYS A 80 7.55 3.39 -5.06
C LYS A 80 7.04 3.41 -3.62
N ARG A 81 7.62 4.27 -2.80
CA ARG A 81 7.12 4.49 -1.45
C ARG A 81 5.81 5.26 -1.49
N PHE A 82 5.74 6.26 -2.36
CA PHE A 82 4.54 7.06 -2.54
C PHE A 82 4.01 6.81 -3.93
N GLY A 83 2.69 6.83 -4.06
CA GLY A 83 2.08 6.54 -5.34
C GLY A 83 1.97 5.06 -5.64
N PHE A 84 2.09 4.23 -4.60
CA PHE A 84 1.90 2.79 -4.74
C PHE A 84 0.41 2.53 -4.95
N LEU A 85 0.10 1.90 -6.08
CA LEU A 85 -1.28 1.65 -6.46
C LEU A 85 -1.52 0.18 -6.69
N ILE A 86 -2.69 -0.28 -6.31
CA ILE A 86 -3.13 -1.63 -6.61
C ILE A 86 -4.44 -1.55 -7.35
N GLU A 87 -4.72 -2.56 -8.14
CA GLU A 87 -5.96 -2.61 -8.93
C GLU A 87 -6.64 -3.95 -8.70
N PRO A 88 -7.97 -3.97 -8.71
CA PRO A 88 -8.69 -5.22 -8.48
C PRO A 88 -8.33 -6.26 -9.52
N ILE A 89 -8.15 -7.48 -9.06
CA ILE A 89 -8.04 -8.60 -9.99
C ILE A 89 -9.45 -8.99 -10.36
N ASN A 90 -9.73 -8.80 -11.63
CA ASN A 90 -11.04 -9.15 -12.11
C ASN A 90 -11.11 -10.66 -12.23
N GLY A 91 -11.98 -11.26 -11.46
CA GLY A 91 -12.08 -12.71 -11.41
C GLY A 91 -12.71 -13.35 -12.63
N LYS A 92 -12.73 -12.65 -13.69
CA LYS A 92 -13.37 -13.15 -14.90
C LYS A 92 -12.41 -13.30 -16.02
#